data_ca92ecfbb333fd673873bd18f06a12ae
#
_entry.id   ca92ecfbb333fd673873bd18f06a12ae
#
_cell.length_a   1.000
_cell.length_b   1.000
_cell.length_c   1.000
_cell.angle_alpha   90.00
_cell.angle_beta   90.00
_cell.angle_gamma   90.00
#
_symmetry.space_group_name_H-M   'P 1'
#
loop_
_entity.id
_entity.type
_entity.pdbx_description
1 polymer ?
#
loop_
_entity_poly.entity_id
_entity_poly.type
_entity_poly.pdbx_seq_one_letter_code
_entity_poly.pdbx_strand_id
1 'polypeptide(L)'
;MDAARNALRQKANERFKAYRGASEIDAYETSYDMARQLMARKDIFDDTQLGPKDKERYGSHPLGRHILRARQLLEAGVRFVKVNSYHWDTHGDNFNMSQRLVPQVDQPFAALINDLEDRGMLENTLVIVMSEFGRTPIINSRL
;
A
#
# COMPACT_ATOMS: atom_id res chain seq x y z
N MET A 1 13.84 0.07 26.81
CA MET A 1 12.78 -0.94 27.09
C MET A 1 12.59 -1.92 25.93
N ASP A 2 12.64 -1.49 24.69
CA ASP A 2 12.41 -2.37 23.51
C ASP A 2 13.50 -3.42 23.25
N ALA A 3 14.78 -3.11 23.49
CA ALA A 3 15.86 -4.04 23.24
C ALA A 3 15.83 -5.26 24.17
N ALA A 4 15.60 -5.05 25.47
CA ALA A 4 15.50 -6.14 26.45
C ALA A 4 14.30 -7.04 26.18
N ARG A 5 13.14 -6.45 25.84
CA ARG A 5 11.92 -7.18 25.47
C ARG A 5 12.14 -8.01 24.21
N ASN A 6 12.83 -7.46 23.21
CA ASN A 6 13.13 -8.19 21.97
C ASN A 6 14.10 -9.36 22.21
N ALA A 7 15.13 -9.16 23.03
CA ALA A 7 16.06 -10.22 23.40
C ALA A 7 15.35 -11.38 24.14
N LEU A 8 14.40 -11.06 25.03
CA LEU A 8 13.58 -12.06 25.72
C LEU A 8 12.70 -12.83 24.73
N ARG A 9 12.06 -12.14 23.77
CA ARG A 9 11.26 -12.74 22.72
C ARG A 9 12.10 -13.73 21.89
N GLN A 10 13.28 -13.31 21.45
CA GLN A 10 14.18 -14.17 20.67
C GLN A 10 14.56 -15.45 21.42
N LYS A 11 14.96 -15.33 22.69
CA LYS A 11 15.26 -16.50 23.53
C LYS A 11 14.07 -17.45 23.69
N ALA A 12 12.86 -16.90 23.83
CA ALA A 12 11.64 -17.72 23.91
C ALA A 12 11.39 -18.47 22.60
N ASN A 13 11.55 -17.79 21.45
CA ASN A 13 11.37 -18.39 20.13
C ASN A 13 12.40 -19.50 19.85
N GLU A 14 13.67 -19.29 20.21
CA GLU A 14 14.73 -20.32 20.09
C GLU A 14 14.38 -21.59 20.88
N ARG A 15 13.90 -21.42 22.11
CA ARG A 15 13.44 -22.57 22.92
C ARG A 15 12.23 -23.26 22.28
N PHE A 16 11.31 -22.51 21.71
CA PHE A 16 10.12 -23.06 21.08
C PHE A 16 10.45 -23.82 19.79
N LYS A 17 11.38 -23.30 18.97
CA LYS A 17 11.89 -23.97 17.76
C LYS A 17 12.46 -25.36 18.09
N ALA A 18 13.18 -25.47 19.19
CA ALA A 18 13.78 -26.73 19.63
C ALA A 18 12.73 -27.83 19.94
N TYR A 19 11.49 -27.45 20.26
CA TYR A 19 10.46 -28.41 20.69
C TYR A 19 9.34 -28.65 19.68
N ARG A 20 9.02 -27.70 18.77
CA ARG A 20 7.79 -27.75 17.93
C ARG A 20 7.96 -27.50 16.45
N GLY A 21 9.17 -27.34 15.95
CA GLY A 21 9.44 -27.03 14.53
C GLY A 21 9.61 -25.54 14.23
N ALA A 22 10.30 -25.26 13.13
CA ALA A 22 10.87 -23.94 12.86
C ALA A 22 9.98 -23.03 11.99
N SER A 23 9.20 -23.60 11.04
CA SER A 23 8.57 -22.82 9.96
C SER A 23 7.58 -21.76 10.43
N GLU A 24 6.73 -22.08 11.40
CA GLU A 24 5.72 -21.16 11.92
C GLU A 24 6.35 -20.01 12.73
N ILE A 25 7.40 -20.36 13.48
CA ILE A 25 8.15 -19.37 14.27
C ILE A 25 8.96 -18.46 13.35
N ASP A 26 9.54 -18.99 12.26
CA ASP A 26 10.27 -18.20 11.27
C ASP A 26 9.35 -17.19 10.57
N ALA A 27 8.13 -17.59 10.21
CA ALA A 27 7.11 -16.69 9.67
C ALA A 27 6.73 -15.60 10.67
N TYR A 28 6.54 -15.96 11.95
CA TYR A 28 6.26 -15.00 13.01
C TYR A 28 7.42 -14.02 13.23
N GLU A 29 8.65 -14.50 13.30
CA GLU A 29 9.83 -13.65 13.45
C GLU A 29 9.99 -12.68 12.29
N THR A 30 9.82 -13.17 11.06
CA THR A 30 9.85 -12.32 9.86
C THR A 30 8.80 -11.22 9.93
N SER A 31 7.56 -11.56 10.27
CA SER A 31 6.46 -10.59 10.40
C SER A 31 6.74 -9.55 11.50
N TYR A 32 7.27 -9.99 12.63
CA TYR A 32 7.60 -9.11 13.75
C TYR A 32 8.75 -8.14 13.40
N ASP A 33 9.78 -8.63 12.73
CA ASP A 33 10.92 -7.81 12.32
C ASP A 33 10.53 -6.82 11.22
N MET A 34 9.66 -7.20 10.28
CA MET A 34 9.06 -6.27 9.30
C MET A 34 8.27 -5.17 10.00
N ALA A 35 7.44 -5.50 10.99
CA ALA A 35 6.70 -4.51 11.75
C ALA A 35 7.63 -3.53 12.49
N ARG A 36 8.73 -4.03 13.06
CA ARG A 36 9.74 -3.18 13.70
C ARG A 36 10.45 -2.24 12.73
N GLN A 37 10.80 -2.75 11.54
CA GLN A 37 11.40 -1.93 10.48
C GLN A 37 10.45 -0.82 10.04
N LEU A 38 9.18 -1.11 9.84
CA LEU A 38 8.17 -0.09 9.53
C LEU A 38 8.01 0.94 10.65
N MET A 39 8.00 0.49 11.91
CA MET A 39 7.94 1.40 13.07
C MET A 39 9.18 2.29 13.20
N ALA A 40 10.35 1.81 12.78
CA ALA A 40 11.57 2.62 12.74
C ALA A 40 11.53 3.69 11.63
N ARG A 41 10.73 3.49 10.60
CA ARG A 41 10.55 4.39 9.46
C ARG A 41 9.25 5.20 9.56
N LYS A 42 9.02 5.83 10.73
CA LYS A 42 7.85 6.70 10.95
C LYS A 42 7.80 7.89 9.99
N ASP A 43 8.95 8.32 9.50
CA ASP A 43 9.11 9.35 8.47
C ASP A 43 8.26 9.05 7.22
N ILE A 44 8.12 7.79 6.82
CA ILE A 44 7.30 7.40 5.68
C ILE A 44 5.82 7.77 5.88
N PHE A 45 5.33 7.81 7.12
CA PHE A 45 3.92 8.09 7.44
C PHE A 45 3.67 9.55 7.83
N ASP A 46 4.69 10.40 7.79
CA ASP A 46 4.58 11.82 8.11
C ASP A 46 4.22 12.62 6.85
N ASP A 47 2.96 13.05 6.76
CA ASP A 47 2.46 13.86 5.63
C ASP A 47 3.09 15.26 5.58
N THR A 48 3.72 15.72 6.66
CA THR A 48 4.41 17.02 6.68
C THR A 48 5.70 17.00 5.85
N GLN A 49 6.27 15.82 5.64
CA GLN A 49 7.48 15.60 4.82
C GLN A 49 7.20 15.58 3.31
N LEU A 50 5.92 15.58 2.90
CA LEU A 50 5.57 15.57 1.49
C LEU A 50 5.85 16.94 0.85
N GLY A 51 6.73 16.93 -0.14
CA GLY A 51 7.07 18.13 -0.89
C GLY A 51 5.89 18.67 -1.73
N PRO A 52 5.91 19.98 -2.06
CA PRO A 52 4.87 20.56 -2.91
C PRO A 52 4.72 19.85 -4.26
N LYS A 53 5.85 19.45 -4.86
CA LYS A 53 5.88 18.71 -6.13
C LYS A 53 5.18 17.36 -6.06
N ASP A 54 5.37 16.62 -4.96
CA ASP A 54 4.70 15.34 -4.78
C ASP A 54 3.19 15.52 -4.64
N LYS A 55 2.76 16.54 -3.91
CA LYS A 55 1.33 16.87 -3.74
C LYS A 55 0.68 17.28 -5.06
N GLU A 56 1.37 18.05 -5.87
CA GLU A 56 0.90 18.45 -7.20
C GLU A 56 0.82 17.23 -8.14
N ARG A 57 1.85 16.40 -8.18
CA ARG A 57 1.97 15.26 -9.07
C ARG A 57 0.92 14.18 -8.79
N TYR A 58 0.68 13.86 -7.50
CA TYR A 58 -0.30 12.86 -7.07
C TYR A 58 -1.71 13.43 -6.83
N GLY A 59 -1.89 14.73 -6.98
CA GLY A 59 -3.16 15.41 -6.77
C GLY A 59 -3.53 15.61 -5.30
N SER A 60 -4.59 16.37 -5.08
CA SER A 60 -5.04 16.79 -3.75
C SER A 60 -5.94 15.75 -3.04
N HIS A 61 -6.45 14.77 -3.78
CA HIS A 61 -7.36 13.77 -3.24
C HIS A 61 -6.64 12.81 -2.26
N PRO A 62 -7.30 12.35 -1.18
CA PRO A 62 -6.70 11.40 -0.23
C PRO A 62 -6.10 10.14 -0.88
N LEU A 63 -6.73 9.62 -1.95
CA LEU A 63 -6.23 8.47 -2.67
C LEU A 63 -4.84 8.74 -3.29
N GLY A 64 -4.60 9.95 -3.80
CA GLY A 64 -3.29 10.35 -4.30
C GLY A 64 -2.20 10.25 -3.24
N ARG A 65 -2.50 10.69 -2.01
CA ARG A 65 -1.57 10.52 -0.87
C ARG A 65 -1.33 9.05 -0.53
N HIS A 66 -2.36 8.21 -0.60
CA HIS A 66 -2.22 6.77 -0.36
C HIS A 66 -1.33 6.10 -1.42
N ILE A 67 -1.49 6.46 -2.69
CA ILE A 67 -0.68 5.95 -3.80
C ILE A 67 0.76 6.44 -3.70
N LEU A 68 0.98 7.72 -3.38
CA LEU A 68 2.32 8.24 -3.08
C LEU A 68 2.98 7.48 -1.91
N ARG A 69 2.23 7.21 -0.87
CA ARG A 69 2.70 6.43 0.28
C ARG A 69 3.07 5.00 -0.12
N ALA A 70 2.29 4.39 -1.02
CA ALA A 70 2.60 3.07 -1.56
C ALA A 70 3.97 3.07 -2.25
N ARG A 71 4.27 4.08 -3.07
CA ARG A 71 5.59 4.24 -3.71
C ARG A 71 6.71 4.35 -2.66
N GLN A 72 6.54 5.17 -1.62
CA GLN A 72 7.54 5.32 -0.55
C GLN A 72 7.76 4.03 0.26
N LEU A 73 6.70 3.24 0.47
CA LEU A 73 6.81 1.93 1.12
C LEU A 73 7.59 0.93 0.25
N LEU A 74 7.37 0.94 -1.07
CA LEU A 74 8.14 0.12 -2.01
C LEU A 74 9.62 0.52 -1.99
N GLU A 75 9.95 1.82 -2.00
CA GLU A 75 11.31 2.33 -1.86
C GLU A 75 11.96 1.90 -0.53
N ALA A 76 11.18 1.77 0.52
CA ALA A 76 11.63 1.28 1.83
C ALA A 76 11.77 -0.26 1.90
N GLY A 77 11.53 -0.98 0.77
CA GLY A 77 11.69 -2.43 0.67
C GLY A 77 10.47 -3.25 1.06
N VAL A 78 9.29 -2.64 1.22
CA VAL A 78 8.05 -3.38 1.43
C VAL A 78 7.66 -4.10 0.13
N ARG A 79 7.54 -5.41 0.18
CA ARG A 79 7.33 -6.25 -1.03
C ARG A 79 5.91 -6.24 -1.56
N PHE A 80 4.94 -5.99 -0.72
CA PHE A 80 3.52 -6.00 -1.09
C PHE A 80 2.81 -4.82 -0.46
N VAL A 81 2.22 -3.98 -1.30
CA VAL A 81 1.43 -2.82 -0.86
C VAL A 81 0.09 -2.86 -1.58
N LYS A 82 -0.99 -2.73 -0.83
CA LYS A 82 -2.35 -2.65 -1.36
C LYS A 82 -2.94 -1.29 -1.03
N VAL A 83 -3.45 -0.61 -2.05
CA VAL A 83 -4.22 0.63 -1.91
C VAL A 83 -5.65 0.36 -2.35
N ASN A 84 -6.62 0.73 -1.52
CA ASN A 84 -8.03 0.58 -1.84
C ASN A 84 -8.62 1.91 -2.31
N SER A 85 -9.38 1.86 -3.39
CA SER A 85 -10.28 2.92 -3.83
C SER A 85 -11.72 2.47 -3.59
N TYR A 86 -12.59 3.38 -3.15
CA TYR A 86 -13.93 3.07 -2.69
C TYR A 86 -14.98 3.78 -3.53
N HIS A 87 -16.24 3.44 -3.32
CA HIS A 87 -17.42 4.07 -3.91
C HIS A 87 -17.67 3.73 -5.39
N TRP A 88 -17.04 2.66 -5.90
CA TRP A 88 -17.25 2.22 -7.29
C TRP A 88 -18.57 1.46 -7.49
N ASP A 89 -19.21 1.02 -6.41
CA ASP A 89 -20.54 0.42 -6.46
C ASP A 89 -21.61 1.50 -6.53
N THR A 90 -21.83 2.00 -7.74
CA THR A 90 -22.71 3.11 -8.05
C THR A 90 -24.13 2.61 -8.34
N HIS A 91 -24.89 2.19 -7.37
CA HIS A 91 -26.24 1.63 -7.54
C HIS A 91 -27.20 2.48 -8.37
N GLY A 92 -26.94 3.74 -8.56
CA GLY A 92 -27.58 4.69 -9.48
C GLY A 92 -26.58 5.71 -9.97
N ASP A 93 -26.95 6.53 -10.94
CA ASP A 93 -26.16 7.66 -11.46
C ASP A 93 -24.71 7.30 -11.84
N ASN A 94 -24.52 6.16 -12.46
CA ASN A 94 -23.20 5.60 -12.75
C ASN A 94 -22.30 6.57 -13.54
N PHE A 95 -22.84 7.33 -14.49
CA PHE A 95 -22.07 8.24 -15.33
C PHE A 95 -21.48 9.40 -14.53
N ASN A 96 -22.32 10.12 -13.76
CA ASN A 96 -21.84 11.25 -12.96
C ASN A 96 -20.89 10.79 -11.83
N MET A 97 -21.17 9.62 -11.23
CA MET A 97 -20.27 9.06 -10.22
C MET A 97 -18.94 8.68 -10.82
N SER A 98 -18.90 8.06 -12.00
CA SER A 98 -17.67 7.71 -12.70
C SER A 98 -16.84 8.94 -13.09
N GLN A 99 -17.49 10.02 -13.55
CA GLN A 99 -16.81 11.28 -13.83
C GLN A 99 -16.12 11.90 -12.59
N ARG A 100 -16.61 11.60 -11.39
CA ARG A 100 -15.99 12.04 -10.12
C ARG A 100 -14.90 11.09 -9.64
N LEU A 101 -15.09 9.77 -9.84
CA LEU A 101 -14.20 8.74 -9.31
C LEU A 101 -12.96 8.51 -10.19
N VAL A 102 -13.13 8.52 -11.51
CA VAL A 102 -12.02 8.26 -12.44
C VAL A 102 -10.86 9.24 -12.26
N PRO A 103 -11.05 10.56 -12.19
CA PRO A 103 -9.94 11.49 -11.99
C PRO A 103 -9.19 11.30 -10.67
N GLN A 104 -9.86 10.77 -9.64
CA GLN A 104 -9.21 10.49 -8.34
C GLN A 104 -8.18 9.36 -8.43
N VAL A 105 -8.31 8.47 -9.42
CA VAL A 105 -7.39 7.35 -9.67
C VAL A 105 -6.41 7.67 -10.79
N ASP A 106 -6.88 8.29 -11.87
CA ASP A 106 -6.14 8.49 -13.11
C ASP A 106 -4.82 9.26 -12.89
N GLN A 107 -4.91 10.46 -12.33
CA GLN A 107 -3.73 11.28 -12.07
C GLN A 107 -2.71 10.61 -11.15
N PRO A 108 -3.07 10.13 -9.94
CA PRO A 108 -2.08 9.54 -9.03
C PRO A 108 -1.56 8.19 -9.52
N PHE A 109 -2.34 7.46 -10.30
CA PHE A 109 -1.88 6.20 -10.91
C PHE A 109 -0.82 6.46 -11.99
N ALA A 110 -1.07 7.42 -12.89
CA ALA A 110 -0.08 7.86 -13.88
C ALA A 110 1.20 8.37 -13.19
N ALA A 111 1.06 9.15 -12.12
CA ALA A 111 2.20 9.63 -11.33
C ALA A 111 2.99 8.46 -10.72
N LEU A 112 2.32 7.43 -10.22
CA LEU A 112 2.99 6.24 -9.69
C LEU A 112 3.82 5.51 -10.74
N ILE A 113 3.26 5.26 -11.92
CA ILE A 113 3.96 4.56 -13.00
C ILE A 113 5.21 5.35 -13.43
N ASN A 114 5.06 6.65 -13.67
CA ASN A 114 6.18 7.51 -14.03
C ASN A 114 7.25 7.56 -12.92
N ASP A 115 6.85 7.63 -11.65
CA ASP A 115 7.77 7.62 -10.53
C ASP A 115 8.54 6.29 -10.40
N LEU A 116 7.88 5.16 -10.64
CA LEU A 116 8.54 3.86 -10.63
C LEU A 116 9.53 3.73 -11.80
N GLU A 117 9.19 4.26 -12.97
CA GLU A 117 10.06 4.28 -14.14
C GLU A 117 11.27 5.18 -13.89
N ASP A 118 11.06 6.45 -13.49
CA ASP A 118 12.11 7.44 -13.21
C ASP A 118 13.14 6.93 -12.18
N ARG A 119 12.73 6.01 -11.30
CA ARG A 119 13.55 5.41 -10.24
C ARG A 119 14.13 4.05 -10.60
N GLY A 120 13.88 3.56 -11.81
CA GLY A 120 14.33 2.23 -12.24
C GLY A 120 13.68 1.08 -11.45
N MET A 121 12.51 1.32 -10.85
CA MET A 121 11.80 0.34 -10.04
C MET A 121 10.74 -0.43 -10.83
N LEU A 122 10.28 0.12 -11.97
CA LEU A 122 9.16 -0.45 -12.73
C LEU A 122 9.48 -1.85 -13.27
N GLU A 123 10.72 -2.11 -13.66
CA GLU A 123 11.15 -3.43 -14.16
C GLU A 123 11.01 -4.56 -13.11
N ASN A 124 11.05 -4.20 -11.82
CA ASN A 124 10.99 -5.14 -10.70
C ASN A 124 9.70 -5.03 -9.88
N THR A 125 8.72 -4.25 -10.37
CA THR A 125 7.47 -4.00 -9.66
C THR A 125 6.27 -4.39 -10.52
N LEU A 126 5.52 -5.39 -10.06
CA LEU A 126 4.23 -5.73 -10.67
C LEU A 126 3.15 -4.79 -10.13
N VAL A 127 2.57 -3.98 -11.01
CA VAL A 127 1.46 -3.09 -10.66
C VAL A 127 0.15 -3.70 -11.19
N ILE A 128 -0.80 -3.91 -10.28
CA ILE A 128 -2.09 -4.54 -10.59
C ILE A 128 -3.22 -3.57 -10.24
N VAL A 129 -4.09 -3.31 -11.20
CA VAL A 129 -5.38 -2.63 -10.99
C VAL A 129 -6.48 -3.66 -11.19
N MET A 130 -7.30 -3.86 -10.18
CA MET A 130 -8.35 -4.88 -10.22
C MET A 130 -9.58 -4.43 -9.44
N SER A 131 -10.72 -4.98 -9.81
CA SER A 131 -11.95 -4.92 -9.05
C SER A 131 -12.29 -6.28 -8.43
N GLU A 132 -13.25 -6.32 -7.52
CA GLU A 132 -13.70 -7.56 -6.85
C GLU A 132 -14.47 -8.47 -7.80
N PHE A 133 -15.17 -7.88 -8.80
CA PHE A 133 -16.00 -8.56 -9.78
C PHE A 133 -16.06 -7.78 -11.09
N GLY A 134 -16.51 -8.43 -12.15
CA GLY A 134 -16.77 -7.78 -13.44
C GLY A 134 -18.01 -6.90 -13.39
N ARG A 135 -18.08 -5.93 -14.29
CA ARG A 135 -19.25 -5.08 -14.50
C ARG A 135 -19.88 -5.40 -15.87
N THR A 136 -21.21 -5.44 -15.89
CA THR A 136 -21.92 -5.67 -17.16
C THR A 136 -21.85 -4.42 -18.05
N PRO A 137 -21.82 -4.59 -19.38
CA PRO A 137 -21.85 -3.45 -20.29
C PRO A 137 -23.24 -2.75 -20.31
N ILE A 138 -24.27 -3.44 -19.82
CA ILE A 138 -25.63 -2.89 -19.74
C ILE A 138 -25.77 -2.19 -18.38
N ILE A 139 -25.88 -0.87 -18.43
CA ILE A 139 -26.10 -0.04 -17.25
C ILE A 139 -27.59 0.00 -16.95
N ASN A 140 -27.96 -0.27 -15.70
CA ASN A 140 -29.37 -0.19 -15.31
C ASN A 140 -29.86 1.27 -15.35
N SER A 141 -31.18 1.41 -15.54
CA SER A 141 -31.85 2.72 -15.64
C SER A 141 -32.21 3.34 -14.27
N ARG A 142 -31.68 2.83 -13.19
CA ARG A 142 -31.90 3.44 -11.87
C ARG A 142 -31.15 4.76 -11.80
N LEU A 143 -31.91 5.83 -11.72
CA LEU A 143 -31.45 7.20 -11.48
C LEU A 143 -31.30 7.45 -9.98
#